data_7fe1f51ff7297748ca5a0c60fb45bc82
#
_entry.id   7fe1f51ff7297748ca5a0c60fb45bc82
#
_cell.length_a   1.000
_cell.length_b   1.000
_cell.length_c   1.000
_cell.angle_alpha   90.00
_cell.angle_beta   90.00
_cell.angle_gamma   90.00
#
_symmetry.space_group_name_H-M   'P 1'
#
loop_
_entity.id
_entity.type
_entity.pdbx_description
1 polymer ?
#
loop_
_entity_poly.entity_id
_entity_poly.type
_entity_poly.pdbx_seq_one_letter_code
_entity_poly.pdbx_strand_id
1 'polypeptide(L)'
;YIVRRLTPLECCRLQGFPDGWGVPKHKDAMDDCEAAYWEGVRRTHAKIAEKNYKPFAARAALVKWYNGLHTDSAEYKMWGNGVALPCAYNVVSGCAEELRRTCHADASD
;
A
#
# COMPACT_ATOMS: atom_id res chain seq x y z
N TYR A 1 27.45 -14.55 17.77
CA TYR A 1 26.68 -13.81 16.75
C TYR A 1 25.31 -14.45 16.58
N ILE A 2 24.28 -13.64 16.71
CA ILE A 2 22.91 -14.07 16.40
C ILE A 2 22.56 -13.49 15.02
N VAL A 3 22.35 -14.35 14.04
CA VAL A 3 21.87 -13.95 12.72
C VAL A 3 20.35 -14.10 12.75
N ARG A 4 19.65 -13.00 12.51
CA ARG A 4 18.19 -12.98 12.41
C ARG A 4 17.73 -12.27 11.16
N ARG A 5 16.53 -12.60 10.73
CA ARG A 5 15.90 -11.92 9.64
C ARG A 5 15.43 -10.53 10.07
N LEU A 6 15.50 -9.55 9.19
CA LEU A 6 14.92 -8.24 9.44
C LEU A 6 13.41 -8.36 9.59
N THR A 7 12.84 -7.62 10.53
CA THR A 7 11.39 -7.53 10.66
C THR A 7 10.82 -6.68 9.53
N PRO A 8 9.52 -6.84 9.17
CA PRO A 8 8.89 -5.95 8.19
C PRO A 8 9.02 -4.47 8.53
N LEU A 9 8.92 -4.10 9.81
CA LEU A 9 9.08 -2.72 10.27
C LEU A 9 10.52 -2.21 10.01
N GLU A 10 11.51 -3.03 10.24
CA GLU A 10 12.91 -2.67 9.94
C GLU A 10 13.10 -2.46 8.44
N CYS A 11 12.50 -3.28 7.59
CA CYS A 11 12.51 -3.10 6.13
C CYS A 11 11.87 -1.77 5.74
N CYS A 12 10.73 -1.43 6.33
CA CYS A 12 10.04 -0.16 6.16
C CYS A 12 10.96 1.02 6.49
N ARG A 13 11.62 0.98 7.63
CA ARG A 13 12.55 2.02 8.09
C ARG A 13 13.76 2.16 7.17
N LEU A 14 14.32 1.05 6.69
CA LEU A 14 15.44 1.06 5.74
C LEU A 14 15.06 1.73 4.41
N GLN A 15 13.81 1.61 3.98
CA GLN A 15 13.30 2.30 2.79
C GLN A 15 12.95 3.77 3.06
N GLY A 16 13.03 4.23 4.30
CA GLY A 16 12.80 5.61 4.68
C GLY A 16 11.32 5.99 4.80
N PHE A 17 10.43 5.03 4.89
CA PHE A 17 8.99 5.29 5.10
C PHE A 17 8.67 5.42 6.59
N PRO A 18 7.65 6.22 6.95
CA PRO A 18 7.15 6.26 8.32
C PRO A 18 6.64 4.90 8.78
N ASP A 19 6.74 4.64 10.08
CA ASP A 19 6.22 3.41 10.68
C ASP A 19 4.73 3.25 10.39
N GLY A 20 4.30 2.03 10.04
CA GLY A 20 2.92 1.75 9.69
C GLY A 20 2.47 2.17 8.30
N TRP A 21 3.36 2.70 7.49
CA TRP A 21 3.03 3.07 6.11
C TRP A 21 2.59 1.86 5.30
N GLY A 22 1.45 1.99 4.63
CA GLY A 22 0.92 0.93 3.78
C GLY A 22 0.41 -0.31 4.51
N VAL A 23 0.43 -0.32 5.84
CA VAL A 23 -0.08 -1.44 6.65
C VAL A 23 -1.53 -1.18 7.00
N PRO A 24 -2.47 -2.07 6.60
CA PRO A 24 -3.86 -1.93 6.99
C PRO A 24 -4.02 -2.00 8.51
N LYS A 25 -4.78 -1.08 9.07
CA LYS A 25 -5.10 -1.11 10.50
C LYS A 25 -6.12 -2.21 10.78
N HIS A 26 -5.93 -2.93 11.88
CA HIS A 26 -6.90 -3.90 12.35
C HIS A 26 -8.25 -3.25 12.61
N LYS A 27 -9.33 -3.90 12.18
CA LYS A 27 -10.71 -3.44 12.40
C LYS A 27 -11.48 -4.48 13.18
N ASP A 28 -12.25 -4.02 14.15
CA ASP A 28 -13.15 -4.88 14.93
C ASP A 28 -14.54 -4.98 14.27
N ALA A 29 -14.94 -3.91 13.58
CA ALA A 29 -16.22 -3.82 12.89
C ALA A 29 -16.11 -2.91 11.67
N MET A 30 -17.03 -3.05 10.74
CA MET A 30 -17.17 -2.20 9.56
C MET A 30 -18.58 -1.63 9.49
N ASP A 31 -18.72 -0.38 9.06
CA ASP A 31 -20.01 0.21 8.72
C ASP A 31 -20.50 -0.26 7.33
N ASP A 32 -21.70 0.17 6.95
CA ASP A 32 -22.30 -0.24 5.67
C ASP A 32 -21.51 0.28 4.46
N CYS A 33 -20.97 1.49 4.54
CA CYS A 33 -20.18 2.08 3.47
C CYS A 33 -18.86 1.34 3.28
N GLU A 34 -18.16 1.04 4.37
CA GLU A 34 -16.90 0.29 4.34
C GLU A 34 -17.13 -1.13 3.83
N ALA A 35 -18.18 -1.80 4.30
CA ALA A 35 -18.53 -3.14 3.87
C ALA A 35 -18.83 -3.18 2.36
N ALA A 36 -19.58 -2.22 1.84
CA ALA A 36 -19.88 -2.10 0.42
C ALA A 36 -18.59 -1.88 -0.40
N TYR A 37 -17.70 -1.02 0.08
CA TYR A 37 -16.41 -0.76 -0.56
C TYR A 37 -15.55 -2.03 -0.66
N TRP A 38 -15.37 -2.74 0.45
CA TRP A 38 -14.52 -3.94 0.47
C TRP A 38 -15.13 -5.11 -0.28
N GLU A 39 -16.45 -5.25 -0.31
CA GLU A 39 -17.11 -6.22 -1.19
C GLU A 39 -16.90 -5.88 -2.66
N GLY A 40 -16.93 -4.62 -3.02
CA GLY A 40 -16.58 -4.15 -4.35
C GLY A 40 -15.13 -4.49 -4.74
N VAL A 41 -14.20 -4.29 -3.82
CA VAL A 41 -12.78 -4.66 -4.01
C VAL A 41 -12.64 -6.18 -4.23
N ARG A 42 -13.31 -6.99 -3.42
CA ARG A 42 -13.30 -8.45 -3.57
C ARG A 42 -13.88 -8.90 -4.91
N ARG A 43 -14.96 -8.28 -5.33
CA ARG A 43 -15.60 -8.56 -6.63
C ARG A 43 -14.65 -8.26 -7.79
N THR A 44 -14.00 -7.10 -7.76
CA THR A 44 -13.02 -6.68 -8.77
C THR A 44 -11.83 -7.63 -8.80
N HIS A 45 -11.31 -8.00 -7.64
CA HIS A 45 -10.20 -8.94 -7.53
C HIS A 45 -10.56 -10.31 -8.10
N ALA A 46 -11.75 -10.83 -7.79
CA ALA A 46 -12.22 -12.08 -8.32
C ALA A 46 -12.34 -12.04 -9.85
N LYS A 47 -12.84 -10.94 -10.39
CA LYS A 47 -12.94 -10.72 -11.84
C LYS A 47 -11.57 -10.73 -12.51
N ILE A 48 -10.59 -10.04 -11.94
CA ILE A 48 -9.23 -9.99 -12.48
C ILE A 48 -8.56 -11.37 -12.41
N ALA A 49 -8.79 -12.10 -11.32
CA ALA A 49 -8.24 -13.42 -11.10
C ALA A 49 -9.02 -14.55 -11.80
N GLU A 50 -10.06 -14.20 -12.57
CA GLU A 50 -10.94 -15.13 -13.27
C GLU A 50 -11.55 -16.20 -12.34
N LYS A 51 -11.87 -15.80 -11.10
CA LYS A 51 -12.47 -16.65 -10.08
C LYS A 51 -13.93 -16.29 -9.84
N ASN A 52 -14.72 -17.28 -9.42
CA ASN A 52 -16.09 -17.03 -9.04
C ASN A 52 -16.17 -16.21 -7.76
N TYR A 53 -16.91 -15.10 -7.84
CA TYR A 53 -17.17 -14.26 -6.69
C TYR A 53 -18.35 -14.79 -5.88
N LYS A 54 -18.16 -14.91 -4.57
CA LYS A 54 -19.23 -15.22 -3.63
C LYS A 54 -19.22 -14.18 -2.51
N PRO A 55 -20.33 -13.43 -2.31
CA PRO A 55 -20.40 -12.49 -1.21
C PRO A 55 -20.43 -13.23 0.12
N PHE A 56 -19.89 -12.62 1.17
CA PHE A 56 -20.00 -13.15 2.52
C PHE A 56 -21.42 -12.96 3.06
N ALA A 57 -21.97 -13.98 3.68
CA ALA A 57 -23.31 -13.94 4.29
C ALA A 57 -23.34 -13.05 5.55
N ALA A 58 -22.24 -12.97 6.29
CA ALA A 58 -22.13 -12.21 7.52
C ALA A 58 -21.03 -11.16 7.43
N ARG A 59 -21.27 -9.98 8.02
CA ARG A 59 -20.27 -8.91 8.08
C ARG A 59 -19.03 -9.32 8.87
N ALA A 60 -19.18 -10.14 9.91
CA ALA A 60 -18.05 -10.67 10.67
C ALA A 60 -17.05 -11.44 9.80
N ALA A 61 -17.53 -12.17 8.80
CA ALA A 61 -16.67 -12.88 7.86
C ALA A 61 -15.87 -11.90 6.98
N LEU A 62 -16.47 -10.81 6.57
CA LEU A 62 -15.80 -9.75 5.81
C LEU A 62 -14.72 -9.06 6.65
N VAL A 63 -14.99 -8.75 7.90
CA VAL A 63 -14.02 -8.17 8.83
C VAL A 63 -12.84 -9.11 9.06
N LYS A 64 -13.11 -10.38 9.25
CA LYS A 64 -12.07 -11.41 9.40
C LYS A 64 -11.21 -11.52 8.15
N TRP A 65 -11.82 -11.51 6.98
CA TRP A 65 -11.10 -11.52 5.70
C TRP A 65 -10.19 -10.27 5.58
N TYR A 66 -10.71 -9.09 5.89
CA TYR A 66 -9.95 -7.84 5.84
C TYR A 66 -8.72 -7.88 6.76
N ASN A 67 -8.90 -8.32 8.01
CA ASN A 67 -7.81 -8.43 8.96
C ASN A 67 -6.76 -9.48 8.56
N GLY A 68 -7.16 -10.47 7.77
CA GLY A 68 -6.28 -11.51 7.24
C GLY A 68 -5.50 -11.11 5.99
N LEU A 69 -5.76 -9.95 5.39
CA LEU A 69 -5.02 -9.47 4.22
C LEU A 69 -3.56 -9.12 4.54
N HIS A 70 -3.32 -8.66 5.75
CA HIS A 70 -1.97 -8.31 6.19
C HIS A 70 -1.23 -9.55 6.68
N THR A 71 -0.13 -9.87 6.01
CA THR A 71 0.81 -10.91 6.42
C THR A 71 2.23 -10.37 6.32
N ASP A 72 3.13 -10.90 7.12
CA ASP A 72 4.55 -10.54 7.05
C ASP A 72 5.13 -10.79 5.66
N SER A 73 4.73 -11.89 5.03
CA SER A 73 5.18 -12.23 3.66
C SER A 73 4.73 -11.20 2.64
N ALA A 74 3.50 -10.71 2.73
CA ALA A 74 2.98 -9.67 1.85
C ALA A 74 3.73 -8.35 2.07
N GLU A 75 4.03 -8.02 3.31
CA GLU A 75 4.77 -6.81 3.67
C GLU A 75 6.22 -6.88 3.17
N TYR A 76 6.90 -8.02 3.31
CA TYR A 76 8.24 -8.23 2.74
C TYR A 76 8.25 -8.03 1.22
N LYS A 77 7.24 -8.54 0.51
CA LYS A 77 7.11 -8.33 -0.94
C LYS A 77 6.91 -6.86 -1.27
N MET A 78 6.09 -6.16 -0.51
CA MET A 78 5.85 -4.73 -0.70
C MET A 78 7.14 -3.93 -0.58
N TRP A 79 7.93 -4.16 0.46
CA TRP A 79 9.20 -3.47 0.65
C TRP A 79 10.27 -3.90 -0.33
N GLY A 80 10.27 -5.16 -0.75
CA GLY A 80 11.19 -5.66 -1.78
C GLY A 80 10.93 -5.10 -3.17
N ASN A 81 9.68 -4.82 -3.51
CA ASN A 81 9.29 -4.20 -4.77
C ASN A 81 9.27 -2.67 -4.71
N GLY A 82 9.39 -2.11 -3.52
CA GLY A 82 9.37 -0.67 -3.30
C GLY A 82 10.68 0.02 -3.65
N VAL A 83 10.61 1.33 -3.71
CA VAL A 83 11.76 2.21 -3.94
C VAL A 83 12.10 2.92 -2.63
N ALA A 84 13.39 3.12 -2.34
CA ALA A 84 13.81 3.92 -1.20
C ALA A 84 13.24 5.33 -1.32
N LEU A 85 12.41 5.72 -0.37
CA LEU A 85 11.66 6.98 -0.41
C LEU A 85 12.58 8.22 -0.53
N PRO A 86 13.68 8.37 0.23
CA PRO A 86 14.56 9.52 0.08
C PRO A 86 15.16 9.64 -1.31
N CYS A 87 15.54 8.52 -1.93
CA CYS A 87 16.09 8.52 -3.29
C CYS A 87 15.03 8.91 -4.33
N ALA A 88 13.82 8.35 -4.24
CA ALA A 88 12.72 8.70 -5.12
C ALA A 88 12.32 10.17 -4.97
N TYR A 89 12.24 10.66 -3.74
CA TYR A 89 11.96 12.06 -3.44
C TYR A 89 12.99 13.00 -4.08
N ASN A 90 14.28 12.68 -3.97
CA ASN A 90 15.35 13.47 -4.55
C ASN A 90 15.23 13.55 -6.09
N VAL A 91 15.00 12.43 -6.75
CA VAL A 91 14.84 12.39 -8.22
C VAL A 91 13.60 13.18 -8.66
N VAL A 92 12.44 12.94 -8.04
CA VAL A 92 11.19 13.62 -8.38
C VAL A 92 11.28 15.11 -8.10
N SER A 93 11.91 15.53 -7.00
CA SER A 93 12.11 16.93 -6.68
C SER A 93 13.00 17.63 -7.72
N GLY A 94 14.06 16.98 -8.17
CA GLY A 94 14.92 17.47 -9.24
C GLY A 94 14.17 17.66 -10.55
N CYS A 95 13.34 16.68 -10.93
CA CYS A 95 12.48 16.78 -12.12
C CYS A 95 11.47 17.93 -12.01
N ALA A 96 10.81 18.06 -10.86
CA ALA A 96 9.84 19.13 -10.63
C ALA A 96 10.48 20.51 -10.69
N GLU A 97 11.67 20.67 -10.14
CA GLU A 97 12.43 21.92 -10.20
C GLU A 97 12.82 22.29 -11.63
N GLU A 98 13.27 21.32 -12.41
CA GLU A 98 13.63 21.52 -13.81
C GLU A 98 12.41 21.92 -14.65
N LEU A 99 11.28 21.27 -14.46
CA LEU A 99 10.01 21.62 -15.13
C LEU A 99 9.58 23.05 -14.78
N ARG A 100 9.70 23.44 -13.51
CA ARG A 100 9.36 24.80 -13.06
C ARG A 100 10.26 25.83 -13.73
N ARG A 101 11.55 25.57 -13.81
CA ARG A 101 12.53 26.45 -14.45
C ARG A 101 12.23 26.60 -15.94
N THR A 102 11.90 25.51 -16.63
CA THR A 102 11.56 25.52 -18.06
C THR A 102 10.27 26.31 -18.31
N CYS A 103 9.23 26.12 -17.49
CA CYS A 103 7.99 26.89 -17.62
C CYS A 103 8.20 28.39 -17.39
N HIS A 104 9.05 28.78 -16.47
CA HIS A 104 9.40 30.19 -16.25
C HIS A 104 10.19 30.78 -17.42
N ALA A 105 11.10 30.02 -18.04
CA ALA A 105 11.81 30.46 -19.22
C ALA A 105 10.86 30.71 -20.40
N ASP A 106 9.88 29.84 -20.62
CA ASP A 106 8.88 29.99 -21.66
C ASP A 106 7.95 31.20 -21.40
N ALA A 107 7.64 31.46 -20.12
CA ALA A 107 6.81 32.60 -19.74
C ALA A 107 7.54 33.96 -19.86
N SER A 108 8.87 33.97 -19.96
CA SER A 108 9.70 35.16 -20.09
C SER A 108 9.81 35.67 -21.53
N ASP A 109 9.41 34.84 -22.49
CA ASP A 109 9.37 35.20 -23.90
C ASP A 109 8.02 35.84 -24.25
#